data_b0861ff7e76c0bb03c7e88728df61067
#
_entry.id   b0861ff7e76c0bb03c7e88728df61067
#
_cell.length_a   1.000
_cell.length_b   1.000
_cell.length_c   1.000
_cell.angle_alpha   90.00
_cell.angle_beta   90.00
_cell.angle_gamma   90.00
#
_symmetry.space_group_name_H-M   'P 1'
#
loop_
_entity.id
_entity.type
_entity.pdbx_description
1 polymer ?
#
loop_
_entity_poly.entity_id
_entity_poly.type
_entity_poly.pdbx_seq_one_letter_code
_entity_poly.pdbx_strand_id
1 'polypeptide(L)'
;MATTESRFVHSGAVRFAHPRTGALFESPVPPGTGWPGDPATARTAVASEPAQVTAMADAASSLAQLDAEVSVCRACPRLVEWREESALTKRRAFADEPYWGRPVPGWGAERPRLVIVGLAPAANGANRTGRVFTGDRSGDVLYAAMHRAGLASAPASIDAADGLTLIGTRVVAAVRCAPPANAPTPAERATCAPWLTAEWRLTGEDVRVILALGAFGWRSALDMIRAVGGQVPRPQPKFGHGATAMVRAARGDVVLLGCYHPSQQNTFTGKLTPAMLDDIFAEAKQISGASVAG
;
A
#
# COMPACT_ATOMS: atom_id res chain seq x y z
N MET A 1 -15.31 8.38 -35.58
CA MET A 1 -14.42 9.25 -34.79
C MET A 1 -15.27 10.01 -33.83
N ALA A 2 -15.38 9.58 -32.61
CA ALA A 2 -16.09 10.29 -31.54
C ALA A 2 -15.13 10.37 -30.37
N THR A 3 -14.62 11.55 -30.11
CA THR A 3 -13.76 11.91 -28.99
C THR A 3 -14.59 11.83 -27.70
N THR A 4 -14.26 10.88 -26.85
CA THR A 4 -14.84 10.77 -25.50
C THR A 4 -14.17 11.83 -24.62
N GLU A 5 -14.74 13.04 -24.62
CA GLU A 5 -14.36 14.07 -23.66
C GLU A 5 -14.71 13.62 -22.25
N SER A 6 -13.70 13.63 -21.40
CA SER A 6 -13.78 13.41 -19.96
C SER A 6 -14.76 14.41 -19.34
N ARG A 7 -15.95 13.93 -18.96
CA ARG A 7 -16.93 14.73 -18.21
C ARG A 7 -16.51 14.82 -16.74
N PHE A 8 -15.61 15.71 -16.42
CA PHE A 8 -15.58 16.35 -15.10
C PHE A 8 -16.49 17.60 -15.17
N VAL A 9 -17.78 17.38 -15.06
CA VAL A 9 -18.73 18.50 -14.90
C VAL A 9 -18.68 18.93 -13.43
N HIS A 10 -17.98 19.99 -13.15
CA HIS A 10 -17.99 20.69 -11.87
C HIS A 10 -19.29 21.50 -11.76
N SER A 11 -20.32 20.94 -11.15
CA SER A 11 -21.45 21.71 -10.65
C SER A 11 -21.90 21.12 -9.32
N GLY A 12 -21.53 21.80 -8.22
CA GLY A 12 -22.15 21.58 -6.92
C GLY A 12 -21.77 20.29 -6.18
N ALA A 13 -20.55 19.73 -6.40
CA ALA A 13 -20.10 18.55 -5.65
C ALA A 13 -20.09 18.83 -4.16
N VAL A 14 -20.72 17.95 -3.39
CA VAL A 14 -20.74 18.03 -1.91
C VAL A 14 -19.31 17.87 -1.41
N ARG A 15 -18.88 18.80 -0.54
CA ARG A 15 -17.57 18.77 0.10
C ARG A 15 -17.72 18.42 1.57
N PHE A 16 -16.77 17.66 2.07
CA PHE A 16 -16.71 17.18 3.44
C PHE A 16 -15.45 17.69 4.12
N ALA A 17 -15.55 18.03 5.41
CA ALA A 17 -14.39 18.45 6.19
C ALA A 17 -13.49 17.26 6.52
N HIS A 18 -12.20 17.38 6.23
CA HIS A 18 -11.21 16.41 6.68
C HIS A 18 -11.14 16.44 8.22
N PRO A 19 -11.28 15.29 8.91
CA PRO A 19 -11.51 15.26 10.34
C PRO A 19 -10.38 15.91 11.17
N ARG A 20 -9.16 15.95 10.65
CA ARG A 20 -8.01 16.54 11.34
C ARG A 20 -7.68 17.96 10.90
N THR A 21 -7.70 18.23 9.59
CA THR A 21 -7.27 19.53 9.06
C THR A 21 -8.41 20.54 8.93
N GLY A 22 -9.66 20.09 8.92
CA GLY A 22 -10.84 20.92 8.64
C GLY A 22 -10.97 21.38 7.19
N ALA A 23 -9.99 21.09 6.33
CA ALA A 23 -10.04 21.43 4.92
C ALA A 23 -11.16 20.66 4.21
N LEU A 24 -11.81 21.31 3.24
CA LEU A 24 -12.97 20.76 2.54
C LEU A 24 -12.56 20.05 1.26
N PHE A 25 -12.96 18.78 1.13
CA PHE A 25 -12.68 17.94 -0.04
C PHE A 25 -13.94 17.29 -0.59
N GLU A 26 -13.94 17.05 -1.90
CA GLU A 26 -14.88 16.17 -2.58
C GLU A 26 -14.56 14.69 -2.28
N SER A 27 -15.46 13.78 -2.61
CA SER A 27 -15.26 12.34 -2.56
C SER A 27 -15.71 11.71 -3.90
N PRO A 28 -14.81 11.00 -4.61
CA PRO A 28 -13.37 10.87 -4.40
C PRO A 28 -12.60 12.20 -4.42
N VAL A 29 -11.47 12.27 -3.71
CA VAL A 29 -10.63 13.49 -3.68
C VAL A 29 -9.96 13.71 -5.03
N PRO A 30 -10.17 14.85 -5.71
CA PRO A 30 -9.43 15.14 -6.95
C PRO A 30 -7.95 15.35 -6.68
N PRO A 31 -7.05 14.94 -7.63
CA PRO A 31 -5.62 15.09 -7.44
C PRO A 31 -5.20 16.56 -7.39
N GLY A 32 -4.25 16.87 -6.50
CA GLY A 32 -3.68 18.21 -6.37
C GLY A 32 -4.59 19.23 -5.67
N THR A 33 -5.60 18.77 -4.92
CA THR A 33 -6.50 19.67 -4.15
C THR A 33 -6.03 19.92 -2.71
N GLY A 34 -4.84 19.46 -2.35
CA GLY A 34 -4.25 19.71 -1.03
C GLY A 34 -4.59 18.65 0.03
N TRP A 35 -5.03 17.46 -0.38
CA TRP A 35 -5.16 16.34 0.54
C TRP A 35 -3.81 16.03 1.20
N PRO A 36 -3.76 15.79 2.52
CA PRO A 36 -2.51 15.51 3.22
C PRO A 36 -1.75 14.34 2.58
N GLY A 37 -0.49 14.59 2.22
CA GLY A 37 0.34 13.55 1.59
C GLY A 37 -0.04 13.17 0.16
N ASP A 38 -0.91 13.94 -0.53
CA ASP A 38 -1.20 13.70 -1.96
C ASP A 38 0.05 13.94 -2.81
N PRO A 39 0.62 12.91 -3.43
CA PRO A 39 1.80 13.07 -4.27
C PRO A 39 1.48 13.61 -5.66
N ALA A 40 0.19 13.56 -6.06
CA ALA A 40 -0.23 13.94 -7.41
C ALA A 40 -0.63 15.42 -7.52
N THR A 41 -0.53 15.91 -8.73
CA THR A 41 -1.09 17.19 -9.17
C THR A 41 -2.19 16.95 -10.22
N ALA A 42 -2.94 18.00 -10.57
CA ALA A 42 -3.93 17.93 -11.66
C ALA A 42 -3.31 17.57 -13.03
N ARG A 43 -1.98 17.65 -13.18
CA ARG A 43 -1.25 17.34 -14.42
C ARG A 43 -0.54 15.98 -14.38
N THR A 44 -0.63 15.23 -13.29
CA THR A 44 0.01 13.91 -13.19
C THR A 44 -0.55 12.98 -14.25
N ALA A 45 0.32 12.31 -14.99
CA ALA A 45 -0.07 11.37 -16.04
C ALA A 45 -0.86 10.19 -15.49
N VAL A 46 -1.91 9.77 -16.21
CA VAL A 46 -2.84 8.73 -15.78
C VAL A 46 -2.68 7.49 -16.67
N ALA A 47 -2.34 6.36 -16.08
CA ALA A 47 -2.41 5.07 -16.76
C ALA A 47 -3.87 4.60 -16.80
N SER A 48 -4.42 4.39 -17.99
CA SER A 48 -5.81 3.95 -18.23
C SER A 48 -5.91 2.50 -18.70
N GLU A 49 -4.78 1.86 -18.99
CA GLU A 49 -4.70 0.47 -19.47
C GLU A 49 -3.41 -0.22 -18.99
N PRO A 50 -3.35 -1.56 -18.98
CA PRO A 50 -2.20 -2.32 -18.44
C PRO A 50 -0.86 -1.98 -19.10
N ALA A 51 -0.83 -1.75 -20.42
CA ALA A 51 0.39 -1.41 -21.14
C ALA A 51 0.98 -0.07 -20.68
N GLN A 52 0.12 0.91 -20.38
CA GLN A 52 0.56 2.20 -19.83
C GLN A 52 1.11 2.06 -18.40
N VAL A 53 0.51 1.19 -17.57
CA VAL A 53 1.05 0.88 -16.25
C VAL A 53 2.48 0.37 -16.35
N THR A 54 2.72 -0.59 -17.25
CA THR A 54 4.06 -1.15 -17.47
C THR A 54 5.03 -0.04 -17.92
N ALA A 55 4.65 0.71 -18.96
CA ALA A 55 5.53 1.75 -19.52
C ALA A 55 5.88 2.85 -18.50
N MET A 56 4.90 3.32 -17.72
CA MET A 56 5.10 4.34 -16.69
C MET A 56 5.93 3.78 -15.53
N ALA A 57 5.63 2.56 -15.07
CA ALA A 57 6.40 1.90 -14.02
C ALA A 57 7.87 1.72 -14.42
N ASP A 58 8.15 1.33 -15.67
CA ASP A 58 9.51 1.18 -16.17
C ASP A 58 10.25 2.52 -16.31
N ALA A 59 9.53 3.58 -16.68
CA ALA A 59 10.08 4.92 -16.84
C ALA A 59 10.25 5.69 -15.51
N ALA A 60 9.61 5.24 -14.41
CA ALA A 60 9.68 5.94 -13.13
C ALA A 60 11.13 6.01 -12.61
N SER A 61 11.61 7.23 -12.40
CA SER A 61 12.98 7.52 -11.97
C SER A 61 13.11 7.93 -10.50
N SER A 62 12.00 8.21 -9.85
CA SER A 62 11.95 8.56 -8.42
C SER A 62 10.69 8.03 -7.73
N LEU A 63 10.75 7.89 -6.41
CA LEU A 63 9.57 7.52 -5.61
C LEU A 63 8.46 8.58 -5.72
N ALA A 64 8.80 9.84 -5.71
CA ALA A 64 7.83 10.92 -5.84
C ALA A 64 7.05 10.83 -7.16
N GLN A 65 7.73 10.55 -8.28
CA GLN A 65 7.08 10.31 -9.57
C GLN A 65 6.20 9.06 -9.51
N LEU A 66 6.75 7.94 -9.03
CA LEU A 66 6.03 6.67 -8.93
C LEU A 66 4.77 6.81 -8.07
N ASP A 67 4.89 7.39 -6.88
CA ASP A 67 3.78 7.55 -5.95
C ASP A 67 2.69 8.46 -6.55
N ALA A 68 3.07 9.52 -7.26
CA ALA A 68 2.13 10.39 -7.97
C ALA A 68 1.36 9.64 -9.06
N GLU A 69 2.05 8.92 -9.95
CA GLU A 69 1.46 8.16 -11.05
C GLU A 69 0.59 6.99 -10.54
N VAL A 70 1.05 6.27 -9.52
CA VAL A 70 0.24 5.24 -8.83
C VAL A 70 -1.06 5.83 -8.34
N SER A 71 -1.01 6.99 -7.66
CA SER A 71 -2.16 7.56 -6.98
C SER A 71 -3.30 8.02 -7.91
N VAL A 72 -3.04 8.12 -9.20
CA VAL A 72 -4.05 8.51 -10.22
C VAL A 72 -4.36 7.40 -11.24
N CYS A 73 -3.78 6.20 -11.09
CA CYS A 73 -3.96 5.09 -12.01
C CYS A 73 -5.43 4.66 -12.14
N ARG A 74 -5.87 4.38 -13.36
CA ARG A 74 -7.24 3.96 -13.72
C ARG A 74 -7.29 2.70 -14.61
N ALA A 75 -6.20 1.92 -14.69
CA ALA A 75 -6.06 0.80 -15.61
C ALA A 75 -6.92 -0.44 -15.33
N CYS A 76 -7.63 -0.50 -14.19
CA CYS A 76 -8.49 -1.61 -13.79
C CYS A 76 -9.93 -1.11 -13.62
N PRO A 77 -10.80 -1.16 -14.65
CA PRO A 77 -12.15 -0.55 -14.61
C PRO A 77 -12.99 -0.98 -13.42
N ARG A 78 -13.03 -2.29 -13.10
CA ARG A 78 -13.78 -2.83 -11.95
C ARG A 78 -13.28 -2.27 -10.61
N LEU A 79 -11.96 -2.11 -10.45
CA LEU A 79 -11.40 -1.53 -9.21
C LEU A 79 -11.65 -0.02 -9.15
N VAL A 80 -11.62 0.68 -10.28
CA VAL A 80 -11.95 2.10 -10.36
C VAL A 80 -13.39 2.32 -9.93
N GLU A 81 -14.33 1.59 -10.54
CA GLU A 81 -15.75 1.66 -10.21
C GLU A 81 -15.99 1.40 -8.71
N TRP A 82 -15.45 0.30 -8.18
CA TRP A 82 -15.67 -0.09 -6.79
C TRP A 82 -15.10 0.92 -5.77
N ARG A 83 -13.87 1.40 -5.98
CA ARG A 83 -13.25 2.35 -5.04
C ARG A 83 -13.94 3.70 -5.03
N GLU A 84 -14.38 4.18 -6.24
CA GLU A 84 -15.09 5.44 -6.38
C GLU A 84 -16.52 5.33 -5.87
N GLU A 85 -17.24 4.25 -6.17
CA GLU A 85 -18.56 3.98 -5.60
C GLU A 85 -18.50 3.90 -4.06
N SER A 86 -17.48 3.21 -3.51
CA SER A 86 -17.27 3.17 -2.05
C SER A 86 -17.00 4.56 -1.45
N ALA A 87 -16.37 5.47 -2.20
CA ALA A 87 -16.13 6.84 -1.77
C ALA A 87 -17.38 7.72 -1.84
N LEU A 88 -18.33 7.41 -2.72
CA LEU A 88 -19.59 8.11 -2.86
C LEU A 88 -20.63 7.61 -1.84
N THR A 89 -20.81 6.29 -1.77
CA THR A 89 -21.84 5.66 -0.90
C THR A 89 -21.45 5.66 0.55
N LYS A 90 -20.15 5.59 0.85
CA LYS A 90 -19.55 5.65 2.19
C LYS A 90 -20.18 4.67 3.20
N ARG A 91 -19.45 4.34 4.24
CA ARG A 91 -20.01 3.66 5.40
C ARG A 91 -20.67 4.70 6.31
N ARG A 92 -21.80 4.36 6.92
CA ARG A 92 -22.55 5.25 7.82
C ARG A 92 -21.67 5.92 8.91
N ALA A 93 -20.71 5.17 9.47
CA ALA A 93 -19.79 5.71 10.48
C ALA A 93 -18.83 6.79 9.96
N PHE A 94 -18.70 6.97 8.65
CA PHE A 94 -17.81 7.91 7.99
C PHE A 94 -18.55 8.74 6.93
N ALA A 95 -19.89 8.87 7.07
CA ALA A 95 -20.73 9.54 6.07
C ALA A 95 -20.35 11.01 5.87
N ASP A 96 -19.88 11.65 6.95
CA ASP A 96 -19.52 13.07 6.98
C ASP A 96 -18.03 13.33 6.68
N GLU A 97 -17.25 12.28 6.39
CA GLU A 97 -15.84 12.42 6.05
C GLU A 97 -15.61 12.36 4.53
N PRO A 98 -14.62 13.08 3.99
CA PRO A 98 -14.19 12.87 2.61
C PRO A 98 -13.44 11.53 2.50
N TYR A 99 -13.58 10.88 1.33
CA TYR A 99 -12.83 9.67 1.00
C TYR A 99 -11.82 9.98 -0.10
N TRP A 100 -10.58 9.50 0.09
CA TRP A 100 -9.55 9.53 -0.92
C TRP A 100 -10.04 8.95 -2.26
N GLY A 101 -10.59 7.72 -2.26
CA GLY A 101 -11.23 7.08 -3.42
C GLY A 101 -10.31 6.81 -4.61
N ARG A 102 -9.01 6.92 -4.44
CA ARG A 102 -7.97 6.75 -5.46
C ARG A 102 -7.03 5.58 -5.10
N PRO A 103 -6.13 5.13 -6.01
CA PRO A 103 -5.10 4.16 -5.64
C PRO A 103 -4.23 4.71 -4.51
N VAL A 104 -3.77 3.81 -3.66
CA VAL A 104 -2.96 4.17 -2.49
C VAL A 104 -1.49 3.82 -2.78
N PRO A 105 -0.58 4.81 -2.86
CA PRO A 105 0.83 4.56 -3.04
C PRO A 105 1.45 3.90 -1.80
N GLY A 106 2.68 3.42 -1.91
CA GLY A 106 3.47 3.02 -0.75
C GLY A 106 3.83 4.22 0.11
N TRP A 107 4.20 4.01 1.36
CA TRP A 107 4.64 5.11 2.22
C TRP A 107 5.66 4.65 3.27
N GLY A 108 6.40 5.60 3.82
CA GLY A 108 7.45 5.37 4.81
C GLY A 108 8.82 5.79 4.28
N ALA A 109 9.88 5.14 4.75
CA ALA A 109 11.24 5.49 4.40
C ALA A 109 11.49 5.39 2.89
N GLU A 110 12.23 6.34 2.32
CA GLU A 110 12.68 6.28 0.92
C GLU A 110 13.78 5.25 0.70
N ARG A 111 14.62 5.04 1.72
CA ARG A 111 15.67 4.00 1.75
C ARG A 111 15.39 3.01 2.90
N PRO A 112 14.40 2.13 2.74
CA PRO A 112 14.01 1.22 3.80
C PRO A 112 14.99 0.06 3.94
N ARG A 113 15.15 -0.43 5.17
CA ARG A 113 15.80 -1.71 5.46
C ARG A 113 14.78 -2.85 5.59
N LEU A 114 13.52 -2.49 5.87
CA LEU A 114 12.38 -3.39 5.96
C LEU A 114 11.26 -2.91 5.02
N VAL A 115 10.79 -3.79 4.13
CA VAL A 115 9.60 -3.55 3.31
C VAL A 115 8.49 -4.48 3.76
N ILE A 116 7.32 -3.92 4.07
CA ILE A 116 6.12 -4.69 4.45
C ILE A 116 5.18 -4.74 3.24
N VAL A 117 4.85 -5.94 2.78
CA VAL A 117 3.99 -6.16 1.60
C VAL A 117 2.65 -6.73 2.03
N GLY A 118 1.58 -5.96 1.85
CA GLY A 118 0.19 -6.37 2.06
C GLY A 118 -0.53 -6.74 0.77
N LEU A 119 -1.83 -7.02 0.88
CA LEU A 119 -2.69 -7.38 -0.25
C LEU A 119 -3.15 -6.14 -1.03
N ALA A 120 -4.03 -5.35 -0.41
CA ALA A 120 -4.74 -4.23 -1.04
C ALA A 120 -5.35 -3.31 0.04
N PRO A 121 -5.68 -2.05 -0.32
CA PRO A 121 -6.46 -1.15 0.51
C PRO A 121 -7.84 -1.73 0.87
N ALA A 122 -8.28 -1.50 2.10
CA ALA A 122 -9.67 -1.74 2.49
C ALA A 122 -10.56 -0.57 2.04
N ALA A 123 -11.80 -0.85 1.61
CA ALA A 123 -12.73 0.16 1.09
C ALA A 123 -13.00 1.32 2.06
N ASN A 124 -13.13 1.03 3.37
CA ASN A 124 -13.36 2.03 4.42
C ASN A 124 -12.09 2.33 5.28
N GLY A 125 -10.96 1.75 4.92
CA GLY A 125 -9.65 2.00 5.52
C GLY A 125 -8.80 2.89 4.60
N ALA A 126 -7.79 2.34 3.97
CA ALA A 126 -6.86 3.09 3.13
C ALA A 126 -7.53 3.74 1.90
N ASN A 127 -8.61 3.19 1.35
CA ASN A 127 -9.39 3.87 0.31
C ASN A 127 -10.10 5.13 0.82
N ARG A 128 -10.36 5.24 2.13
CA ARG A 128 -10.86 6.46 2.76
C ARG A 128 -9.74 7.44 3.09
N THR A 129 -8.65 6.96 3.66
CA THR A 129 -7.61 7.81 4.26
C THR A 129 -6.47 8.18 3.33
N GLY A 130 -6.28 7.45 2.20
CA GLY A 130 -5.18 7.65 1.27
C GLY A 130 -3.84 7.05 1.71
N ARG A 131 -3.76 6.37 2.87
CA ARG A 131 -2.52 5.76 3.37
C ARG A 131 -2.72 4.26 3.68
N VAL A 132 -1.76 3.43 3.28
CA VAL A 132 -1.81 1.96 3.44
C VAL A 132 -1.98 1.57 4.90
N PHE A 133 -2.86 0.58 5.18
CA PHE A 133 -3.19 0.10 6.53
C PHE A 133 -3.64 1.21 7.50
N THR A 134 -4.28 2.25 7.00
CA THR A 134 -4.71 3.38 7.84
C THR A 134 -6.23 3.49 7.89
N GLY A 135 -6.75 3.66 9.11
CA GLY A 135 -8.17 3.89 9.33
C GLY A 135 -9.04 2.62 9.32
N ASP A 136 -8.44 1.45 9.53
CA ASP A 136 -9.13 0.18 9.75
C ASP A 136 -8.43 -0.67 10.82
N ARG A 137 -9.12 -1.72 11.29
CA ARG A 137 -8.64 -2.58 12.37
C ARG A 137 -7.33 -3.30 12.06
N SER A 138 -7.08 -3.63 10.79
CA SER A 138 -5.83 -4.27 10.39
C SER A 138 -4.65 -3.32 10.60
N GLY A 139 -4.87 -2.05 10.29
CA GLY A 139 -3.92 -0.98 10.53
C GLY A 139 -3.67 -0.75 12.02
N ASP A 140 -4.73 -0.69 12.84
CA ASP A 140 -4.59 -0.52 14.29
C ASP A 140 -3.67 -1.59 14.90
N VAL A 141 -3.88 -2.86 14.53
CA VAL A 141 -3.07 -3.98 15.01
C VAL A 141 -1.64 -3.91 14.50
N LEU A 142 -1.46 -3.59 13.20
CA LEU A 142 -0.15 -3.52 12.56
C LEU A 142 0.71 -2.40 13.17
N TYR A 143 0.20 -1.17 13.19
CA TYR A 143 0.98 -0.02 13.68
C TYR A 143 1.25 -0.07 15.18
N ALA A 144 0.33 -0.62 15.98
CA ALA A 144 0.60 -0.84 17.40
C ALA A 144 1.79 -1.79 17.61
N ALA A 145 1.90 -2.87 16.83
CA ALA A 145 3.03 -3.78 16.90
C ALA A 145 4.33 -3.14 16.35
N MET A 146 4.24 -2.41 15.24
CA MET A 146 5.40 -1.67 14.71
C MET A 146 5.93 -0.64 15.71
N HIS A 147 5.05 0.06 16.43
CA HIS A 147 5.45 1.01 17.46
C HIS A 147 6.16 0.32 18.63
N ARG A 148 5.62 -0.82 19.14
CA ARG A 148 6.30 -1.60 20.19
C ARG A 148 7.68 -2.08 19.74
N ALA A 149 7.85 -2.42 18.46
CA ALA A 149 9.14 -2.76 17.88
C ALA A 149 10.06 -1.55 17.62
N GLY A 150 9.57 -0.31 17.77
CA GLY A 150 10.34 0.90 17.46
C GLY A 150 10.50 1.16 15.95
N LEU A 151 9.55 0.69 15.14
CA LEU A 151 9.50 0.87 13.68
C LEU A 151 8.47 1.93 13.24
N ALA A 152 7.70 2.46 14.18
CA ALA A 152 6.75 3.55 13.98
C ALA A 152 6.82 4.54 15.15
N SER A 153 6.66 5.82 14.88
CA SER A 153 6.73 6.90 15.89
C SER A 153 5.54 6.94 16.84
N ALA A 154 4.41 6.33 16.45
CA ALA A 154 3.18 6.27 17.26
C ALA A 154 2.47 4.92 17.07
N PRO A 155 1.63 4.50 18.04
CA PRO A 155 0.96 3.19 17.99
C PRO A 155 -0.27 3.15 17.09
N ALA A 156 -0.73 4.29 16.57
CA ALA A 156 -1.94 4.40 15.76
C ALA A 156 -1.65 5.13 14.45
N SER A 157 -2.34 4.70 13.39
CA SER A 157 -2.37 5.35 12.09
C SER A 157 -3.83 5.69 11.75
N ILE A 158 -4.17 6.97 11.84
CA ILE A 158 -5.55 7.47 11.77
C ILE A 158 -5.86 8.02 10.37
N ASP A 159 -4.99 8.91 9.89
CA ASP A 159 -5.06 9.54 8.57
C ASP A 159 -3.67 10.02 8.11
N ALA A 160 -3.58 10.55 6.90
CA ALA A 160 -2.30 11.00 6.35
C ALA A 160 -1.74 12.27 7.02
N ALA A 161 -2.53 12.97 7.83
CA ALA A 161 -2.12 14.20 8.54
C ALA A 161 -1.81 13.96 10.04
N ASP A 162 -1.72 12.72 10.50
CA ASP A 162 -1.56 12.39 11.93
C ASP A 162 -0.13 12.55 12.48
N GLY A 163 0.83 12.85 11.61
CA GLY A 163 2.24 13.03 12.01
C GLY A 163 2.99 11.70 12.22
N LEU A 164 2.36 10.55 11.98
CA LEU A 164 3.03 9.25 12.06
C LEU A 164 4.20 9.18 11.07
N THR A 165 5.32 8.65 11.53
CA THR A 165 6.50 8.35 10.69
C THR A 165 6.95 6.91 10.89
N LEU A 166 7.55 6.32 9.84
CA LEU A 166 8.12 4.97 9.89
C LEU A 166 9.64 5.03 9.93
N ILE A 167 10.23 4.17 10.75
CA ILE A 167 11.66 4.14 11.02
C ILE A 167 12.28 3.00 10.21
N GLY A 168 13.11 3.34 9.21
CA GLY A 168 13.79 2.38 8.34
C GLY A 168 12.84 1.38 7.63
N THR A 169 11.56 1.72 7.56
CA THR A 169 10.49 0.82 7.09
C THR A 169 9.64 1.49 6.03
N ARG A 170 9.24 0.73 5.01
CA ARG A 170 8.24 1.13 4.00
C ARG A 170 7.12 0.11 3.94
N VAL A 171 5.89 0.57 3.84
CA VAL A 171 4.69 -0.28 3.75
C VAL A 171 4.05 -0.11 2.39
N VAL A 172 3.77 -1.22 1.73
CA VAL A 172 3.20 -1.25 0.37
C VAL A 172 2.07 -2.26 0.27
N ALA A 173 1.14 -2.02 -0.63
CA ALA A 173 0.14 -3.00 -1.04
C ALA A 173 0.46 -3.53 -2.44
N ALA A 174 0.36 -4.84 -2.67
CA ALA A 174 0.61 -5.43 -3.97
C ALA A 174 -0.41 -5.00 -5.03
N VAL A 175 -1.65 -4.72 -4.61
CA VAL A 175 -2.68 -4.07 -5.43
C VAL A 175 -3.02 -2.72 -4.80
N ARG A 176 -2.97 -1.65 -5.57
CA ARG A 176 -3.04 -0.28 -5.06
C ARG A 176 -4.47 0.25 -4.85
N CYS A 177 -5.47 -0.46 -5.35
CA CYS A 177 -6.89 -0.10 -5.24
C CYS A 177 -7.61 -1.06 -4.30
N ALA A 178 -8.64 -0.57 -3.59
CA ALA A 178 -9.57 -1.43 -2.86
C ALA A 178 -10.33 -2.32 -3.84
N PRO A 179 -10.29 -3.66 -3.69
CA PRO A 179 -11.08 -4.56 -4.52
C PRO A 179 -12.41 -4.92 -3.85
N PRO A 180 -13.47 -5.24 -4.60
CA PRO A 180 -14.68 -5.84 -4.06
C PRO A 180 -14.35 -7.09 -3.22
N ALA A 181 -14.97 -7.21 -2.06
CA ALA A 181 -14.79 -8.33 -1.11
C ALA A 181 -13.31 -8.60 -0.72
N ASN A 182 -12.43 -7.60 -0.81
CA ASN A 182 -10.97 -7.72 -0.62
C ASN A 182 -10.31 -8.78 -1.53
N ALA A 183 -10.89 -9.05 -2.69
CA ALA A 183 -10.47 -10.11 -3.63
C ALA A 183 -10.17 -9.54 -5.02
N PRO A 184 -8.91 -9.10 -5.29
CA PRO A 184 -8.52 -8.70 -6.63
C PRO A 184 -8.41 -9.93 -7.55
N THR A 185 -8.83 -9.78 -8.80
CA THR A 185 -8.70 -10.83 -9.82
C THR A 185 -7.25 -11.07 -10.21
N PRO A 186 -6.92 -12.24 -10.82
CA PRO A 186 -5.58 -12.47 -11.37
C PRO A 186 -5.14 -11.39 -12.38
N ALA A 187 -6.05 -10.91 -13.23
CA ALA A 187 -5.76 -9.86 -14.21
C ALA A 187 -5.43 -8.52 -13.53
N GLU A 188 -6.18 -8.11 -12.53
CA GLU A 188 -5.93 -6.88 -11.76
C GLU A 188 -4.58 -6.94 -11.02
N ARG A 189 -4.23 -8.11 -10.49
CA ARG A 189 -2.93 -8.34 -9.86
C ARG A 189 -1.79 -8.20 -10.87
N ALA A 190 -1.92 -8.81 -12.04
CA ALA A 190 -0.95 -8.72 -13.12
C ALA A 190 -0.79 -7.27 -13.61
N THR A 191 -1.91 -6.54 -13.80
CA THR A 191 -1.90 -5.13 -14.18
C THR A 191 -1.21 -4.24 -13.15
N CYS A 192 -1.38 -4.52 -11.84
CA CYS A 192 -0.81 -3.70 -10.77
C CYS A 192 0.64 -4.06 -10.41
N ALA A 193 1.10 -5.27 -10.74
CA ALA A 193 2.42 -5.78 -10.38
C ALA A 193 3.60 -4.89 -10.83
N PRO A 194 3.59 -4.24 -12.03
CA PRO A 194 4.67 -3.35 -12.43
C PRO A 194 4.91 -2.19 -11.45
N TRP A 195 3.88 -1.65 -10.80
CA TRP A 195 4.04 -0.60 -9.77
C TRP A 195 4.85 -1.11 -8.57
N LEU A 196 4.58 -2.33 -8.08
CA LEU A 196 5.35 -2.94 -6.99
C LEU A 196 6.79 -3.21 -7.40
N THR A 197 7.01 -3.66 -8.64
CA THR A 197 8.35 -3.91 -9.22
C THR A 197 9.15 -2.62 -9.34
N ALA A 198 8.53 -1.52 -9.80
CA ALA A 198 9.17 -0.21 -9.89
C ALA A 198 9.53 0.34 -8.49
N GLU A 199 8.61 0.20 -7.52
CA GLU A 199 8.88 0.61 -6.15
C GLU A 199 10.08 -0.14 -5.55
N TRP A 200 10.15 -1.46 -5.75
CA TRP A 200 11.31 -2.24 -5.36
C TRP A 200 12.60 -1.78 -6.04
N ARG A 201 12.56 -1.48 -7.35
CA ARG A 201 13.73 -0.99 -8.09
C ARG A 201 14.27 0.32 -7.50
N LEU A 202 13.38 1.19 -7.03
CA LEU A 202 13.72 2.50 -6.47
C LEU A 202 14.14 2.44 -4.99
N THR A 203 13.64 1.45 -4.22
CA THR A 203 13.82 1.39 -2.76
C THR A 203 14.63 0.19 -2.28
N GLY A 204 14.77 -0.83 -3.10
CA GLY A 204 15.30 -2.15 -2.68
C GLY A 204 16.79 -2.21 -2.37
N GLU A 205 17.53 -1.11 -2.57
CA GLU A 205 19.00 -1.08 -2.41
C GLU A 205 19.47 -1.52 -1.01
N ASP A 206 18.84 -0.95 0.02
CA ASP A 206 19.23 -1.19 1.41
C ASP A 206 18.35 -2.23 2.11
N VAL A 207 17.36 -2.78 1.42
CA VAL A 207 16.40 -3.74 2.00
C VAL A 207 17.12 -5.03 2.38
N ARG A 208 16.89 -5.47 3.64
CA ARG A 208 17.37 -6.73 4.20
C ARG A 208 16.24 -7.72 4.43
N VAL A 209 15.03 -7.19 4.68
CA VAL A 209 13.85 -8.01 4.98
C VAL A 209 12.66 -7.54 4.15
N ILE A 210 11.96 -8.50 3.56
CA ILE A 210 10.60 -8.32 3.05
C ILE A 210 9.66 -9.06 4.00
N LEU A 211 8.82 -8.33 4.74
CA LEU A 211 7.78 -8.92 5.58
C LEU A 211 6.48 -9.04 4.77
N ALA A 212 6.08 -10.26 4.48
CA ALA A 212 4.89 -10.55 3.70
C ALA A 212 3.68 -10.82 4.60
N LEU A 213 2.66 -9.96 4.53
CA LEU A 213 1.42 -10.12 5.28
C LEU A 213 0.44 -11.01 4.51
N GLY A 214 0.36 -12.27 4.92
CA GLY A 214 -0.47 -13.30 4.32
C GLY A 214 0.14 -13.95 3.07
N ALA A 215 -0.46 -15.07 2.64
CA ALA A 215 0.01 -15.83 1.47
C ALA A 215 0.02 -15.03 0.18
N PHE A 216 -0.83 -14.00 0.09
CA PHE A 216 -0.89 -13.12 -1.07
C PHE A 216 0.35 -12.21 -1.12
N GLY A 217 0.68 -11.51 -0.01
CA GLY A 217 1.90 -10.69 0.08
C GLY A 217 3.16 -11.52 -0.18
N TRP A 218 3.20 -12.75 0.35
CA TRP A 218 4.29 -13.69 0.11
C TRP A 218 4.50 -14.01 -1.38
N ARG A 219 3.40 -14.36 -2.08
CA ARG A 219 3.48 -14.65 -3.52
C ARG A 219 3.90 -13.42 -4.32
N SER A 220 3.30 -12.26 -4.00
CA SER A 220 3.61 -11.01 -4.70
C SER A 220 5.07 -10.60 -4.51
N ALA A 221 5.65 -10.80 -3.33
CA ALA A 221 7.07 -10.57 -3.08
C ALA A 221 7.96 -11.50 -3.90
N LEU A 222 7.65 -12.79 -3.97
CA LEU A 222 8.40 -13.75 -4.79
C LEU A 222 8.33 -13.42 -6.28
N ASP A 223 7.14 -13.02 -6.77
CA ASP A 223 6.95 -12.65 -8.18
C ASP A 223 7.67 -11.34 -8.51
N MET A 224 7.66 -10.37 -7.62
CA MET A 224 8.43 -9.12 -7.73
C MET A 224 9.94 -9.41 -7.82
N ILE A 225 10.49 -10.26 -6.94
CA ILE A 225 11.93 -10.63 -6.98
C ILE A 225 12.29 -11.27 -8.33
N ARG A 226 11.44 -12.15 -8.88
CA ARG A 226 11.66 -12.73 -10.22
C ARG A 226 11.60 -11.66 -11.32
N ALA A 227 10.64 -10.74 -11.23
CA ALA A 227 10.46 -9.70 -12.24
C ALA A 227 11.66 -8.75 -12.35
N VAL A 228 12.39 -8.53 -11.24
CA VAL A 228 13.64 -7.75 -11.26
C VAL A 228 14.89 -8.60 -11.55
N GLY A 229 14.74 -9.83 -12.05
CA GLY A 229 15.85 -10.72 -12.38
C GLY A 229 16.50 -11.38 -11.15
N GLY A 230 15.90 -11.31 -9.98
CA GLY A 230 16.37 -11.97 -8.77
C GLY A 230 16.09 -13.48 -8.76
N GLN A 231 16.68 -14.19 -7.81
CA GLN A 231 16.56 -15.63 -7.68
C GLN A 231 15.70 -16.03 -6.48
N VAL A 232 14.76 -16.93 -6.76
CA VAL A 232 13.90 -17.54 -5.73
C VAL A 232 14.27 -19.02 -5.62
N PRO A 233 14.42 -19.58 -4.41
CA PRO A 233 14.76 -21.00 -4.21
C PRO A 233 13.78 -21.94 -4.93
N ARG A 234 14.31 -23.11 -5.31
CA ARG A 234 13.53 -24.25 -5.83
C ARG A 234 13.73 -25.47 -4.93
N PRO A 235 12.61 -26.13 -4.46
CA PRO A 235 11.20 -25.78 -4.70
C PRO A 235 10.83 -24.42 -4.14
N GLN A 236 9.77 -23.79 -4.69
CA GLN A 236 9.32 -22.48 -4.24
C GLN A 236 8.94 -22.51 -2.74
N PRO A 237 9.47 -21.56 -1.94
CA PRO A 237 9.17 -21.49 -0.52
C PRO A 237 7.67 -21.36 -0.24
N LYS A 238 7.17 -22.18 0.69
CA LYS A 238 5.78 -22.15 1.11
C LYS A 238 5.54 -21.06 2.14
N PHE A 239 4.41 -20.38 2.04
CA PHE A 239 3.99 -19.40 3.04
C PHE A 239 3.64 -20.10 4.38
N GLY A 240 4.05 -19.49 5.46
CA GLY A 240 3.67 -19.79 6.83
C GLY A 240 3.91 -18.57 7.73
N HIS A 241 3.29 -18.52 8.89
CA HIS A 241 3.64 -17.54 9.91
C HIS A 241 5.02 -17.90 10.48
N GLY A 242 5.95 -16.96 10.53
CA GLY A 242 7.35 -17.21 10.90
C GLY A 242 8.16 -17.96 9.84
N ALA A 243 7.57 -18.32 8.68
CA ALA A 243 8.34 -18.93 7.61
C ALA A 243 9.33 -17.93 7.02
N THR A 244 10.57 -18.37 6.83
CA THR A 244 11.63 -17.58 6.21
C THR A 244 12.10 -18.22 4.92
N ALA A 245 12.53 -17.37 3.97
CA ALA A 245 13.23 -17.82 2.78
C ALA A 245 14.29 -16.78 2.39
N MET A 246 15.48 -17.25 2.07
CA MET A 246 16.49 -16.39 1.48
C MET A 246 16.22 -16.25 -0.01
N VAL A 247 16.04 -15.01 -0.48
CA VAL A 247 15.92 -14.68 -1.91
C VAL A 247 17.10 -13.81 -2.31
N ARG A 248 17.61 -13.98 -3.52
CA ARG A 248 18.70 -13.14 -4.03
C ARG A 248 18.13 -12.03 -4.91
N ALA A 249 18.25 -10.81 -4.44
CA ALA A 249 17.99 -9.62 -5.27
C ALA A 249 19.28 -9.15 -5.97
N ALA A 250 19.16 -8.17 -6.88
CA ALA A 250 20.30 -7.67 -7.65
C ALA A 250 21.48 -7.17 -6.79
N ARG A 251 21.22 -6.69 -5.57
CA ARG A 251 22.21 -6.12 -4.64
C ARG A 251 22.51 -6.97 -3.41
N GLY A 252 22.12 -8.23 -3.42
CA GLY A 252 22.44 -9.18 -2.35
C GLY A 252 21.27 -10.01 -1.88
N ASP A 253 21.52 -10.75 -0.82
CA ASP A 253 20.51 -11.63 -0.23
C ASP A 253 19.54 -10.84 0.65
N VAL A 254 18.25 -11.17 0.53
CA VAL A 254 17.15 -10.58 1.27
C VAL A 254 16.35 -11.70 1.93
N VAL A 255 15.99 -11.52 3.19
CA VAL A 255 15.12 -12.46 3.90
C VAL A 255 13.67 -12.12 3.59
N LEU A 256 12.93 -13.06 3.03
CA LEU A 256 11.47 -13.02 2.95
C LEU A 256 10.92 -13.68 4.21
N LEU A 257 10.20 -12.92 5.04
CA LEU A 257 9.58 -13.36 6.30
C LEU A 257 8.06 -13.36 6.17
N GLY A 258 7.41 -14.45 6.54
CA GLY A 258 5.97 -14.62 6.44
C GLY A 258 5.26 -14.28 7.76
N CYS A 259 4.22 -13.47 7.69
CA CYS A 259 3.32 -13.21 8.81
C CYS A 259 1.87 -13.44 8.41
N TYR A 260 1.05 -14.03 9.26
CA TYR A 260 -0.40 -14.03 9.03
C TYR A 260 -0.90 -12.59 8.90
N HIS A 261 -1.83 -12.38 7.97
CA HIS A 261 -2.39 -11.04 7.74
C HIS A 261 -3.12 -10.55 9.00
N PRO A 262 -2.93 -9.30 9.48
CA PRO A 262 -3.59 -8.75 10.67
C PRO A 262 -5.06 -8.40 10.44
N SER A 263 -5.77 -9.23 9.66
CA SER A 263 -7.20 -9.08 9.39
C SER A 263 -8.04 -9.34 10.64
N GLN A 264 -9.24 -8.74 10.69
CA GLN A 264 -10.20 -9.02 11.77
C GLN A 264 -10.46 -10.51 11.95
N GLN A 265 -10.58 -11.26 10.85
CA GLN A 265 -10.77 -12.71 10.91
C GLN A 265 -9.63 -13.41 11.67
N ASN A 266 -8.38 -13.09 11.37
CA ASN A 266 -7.25 -13.75 12.01
C ASN A 266 -7.06 -13.30 13.47
N THR A 267 -7.33 -12.03 13.77
CA THR A 267 -7.17 -11.50 15.14
C THR A 267 -8.31 -11.91 16.07
N PHE A 268 -9.57 -11.95 15.60
CA PHE A 268 -10.71 -12.36 16.41
C PHE A 268 -10.76 -13.88 16.66
N THR A 269 -10.25 -14.68 15.74
CA THR A 269 -10.18 -16.14 15.91
C THR A 269 -8.95 -16.60 16.68
N GLY A 270 -8.07 -15.69 17.08
CA GLY A 270 -6.82 -16.03 17.76
C GLY A 270 -5.76 -16.66 16.85
N LYS A 271 -6.00 -16.74 15.53
CA LYS A 271 -5.01 -17.25 14.57
C LYS A 271 -3.76 -16.35 14.50
N LEU A 272 -3.91 -15.06 14.74
CA LEU A 272 -2.83 -14.11 14.92
C LEU A 272 -3.07 -13.36 16.24
N THR A 273 -2.18 -13.56 17.20
CA THR A 273 -2.20 -12.86 18.49
C THR A 273 -1.24 -11.67 18.47
N PRO A 274 -1.40 -10.68 19.39
CA PRO A 274 -0.43 -9.60 19.53
C PRO A 274 1.00 -10.09 19.78
N ALA A 275 1.19 -11.11 20.63
CA ALA A 275 2.51 -11.68 20.91
C ALA A 275 3.17 -12.28 19.67
N MET A 276 2.42 -13.06 18.88
CA MET A 276 2.92 -13.60 17.61
C MET A 276 3.36 -12.49 16.64
N LEU A 277 2.64 -11.38 16.60
CA LEU A 277 3.00 -10.27 15.74
C LEU A 277 4.22 -9.52 16.26
N ASP A 278 4.35 -9.38 17.59
CA ASP A 278 5.52 -8.79 18.24
C ASP A 278 6.80 -9.61 17.97
N ASP A 279 6.73 -10.95 18.04
CA ASP A 279 7.83 -11.84 17.71
C ASP A 279 8.30 -11.65 16.26
N ILE A 280 7.37 -11.58 15.31
CA ILE A 280 7.68 -11.33 13.90
C ILE A 280 8.37 -9.97 13.71
N PHE A 281 7.90 -8.92 14.37
CA PHE A 281 8.53 -7.59 14.24
C PHE A 281 9.88 -7.52 14.95
N ALA A 282 10.08 -8.23 16.05
CA ALA A 282 11.37 -8.35 16.70
C ALA A 282 12.37 -9.05 15.78
N GLU A 283 12.01 -10.18 15.15
CA GLU A 283 12.82 -10.88 14.17
C GLU A 283 13.14 -10.00 12.95
N ALA A 284 12.11 -9.37 12.35
CA ALA A 284 12.28 -8.49 11.19
C ALA A 284 13.24 -7.33 11.51
N LYS A 285 13.12 -6.71 12.70
CA LYS A 285 13.99 -5.63 13.16
C LYS A 285 15.43 -6.11 13.36
N GLN A 286 15.60 -7.27 14.00
CA GLN A 286 16.93 -7.85 14.24
C GLN A 286 17.66 -8.12 12.92
N ILE A 287 16.99 -8.74 11.94
CA ILE A 287 17.59 -9.06 10.64
C ILE A 287 17.84 -7.79 9.82
N SER A 288 16.88 -6.87 9.78
CA SER A 288 16.99 -5.64 8.98
C SER A 288 17.97 -4.64 9.56
N GLY A 289 18.18 -4.64 10.88
CA GLY A 289 18.89 -3.57 11.59
C GLY A 289 18.20 -2.21 11.42
N ALA A 290 16.88 -2.20 11.20
CA ALA A 290 16.10 -0.97 11.09
C ALA A 290 16.11 -0.25 12.44
N SER A 291 16.68 0.94 12.47
CA SER A 291 16.78 1.81 13.65
C SER A 291 16.66 3.27 13.22
N VAL A 292 16.44 4.14 14.17
CA VAL A 292 16.58 5.59 13.91
C VAL A 292 18.00 5.80 13.41
N ALA A 293 18.18 6.38 12.23
CA ALA A 293 19.49 6.85 11.81
C ALA A 293 19.96 7.89 12.84
N GLY A 294 21.12 7.65 13.44
CA GLY A 294 21.70 8.55 14.42
C GLY A 294 22.12 9.87 13.79
#